data_e068e7221ee6f478014f8fbaff50acc1
#
_entry.id   e068e7221ee6f478014f8fbaff50acc1
#
_cell.length_a   1.000
_cell.length_b   1.000
_cell.length_c   1.000
_cell.angle_alpha   90.00
_cell.angle_beta   90.00
_cell.angle_gamma   90.00
#
_symmetry.space_group_name_H-M   'P 1'
#
loop_
_entity.id
_entity.type
_entity.pdbx_description
1 polymer ?
#
loop_
_entity_poly.entity_id
_entity_poly.type
_entity_poly.pdbx_seq_one_letter_code
_entity_poly.pdbx_strand_id
1 'polypeptide(L)'
;RQQRCGFNPTHNEKCHQHDGVLVLAGDLTGQHVDVTGGWHDASDYLQYLTTSANTVYQMLFAYRENPGIWADKYDAAGMEGSNGIPDILDEARWGLEWMVKMNPSDTLYLNQIADDRDHTYAGTPKGDNVDYDWGKGGARPVFPCIGEPSGLRQYKNNSWGLASSV
;
A
#
# COMPACT_ATOMS: atom_id res chain seq x y z
N ARG A 1 3.81 -1.28 7.27
CA ARG A 1 2.35 -1.02 7.26
C ARG A 1 2.08 0.48 7.23
N GLN A 2 1.03 0.86 6.60
CA GLN A 2 0.50 2.23 6.65
C GLN A 2 -0.01 2.60 8.07
N GLN A 3 -0.34 1.61 8.85
CA GLN A 3 -0.62 1.75 10.27
C GLN A 3 0.57 1.24 11.09
N ARG A 4 0.68 1.73 12.30
CA ARG A 4 1.72 1.29 13.22
C ARG A 4 1.59 -0.20 13.54
N CYS A 5 2.72 -0.83 13.83
CA CYS A 5 2.78 -2.24 14.21
C CYS A 5 3.28 -2.49 15.65
N GLY A 6 3.48 -1.49 16.45
CA GLY A 6 3.83 -1.61 17.86
C GLY A 6 5.28 -1.96 18.20
N PHE A 7 6.04 -2.58 17.31
CA PHE A 7 7.40 -3.01 17.65
C PHE A 7 8.51 -2.02 17.27
N ASN A 8 8.21 -1.02 16.47
CA ASN A 8 9.15 0.05 16.14
C ASN A 8 8.67 1.40 16.67
N PRO A 9 9.23 1.91 17.77
CA PRO A 9 8.77 3.16 18.36
C PRO A 9 8.98 4.39 17.47
N THR A 10 9.90 4.33 16.52
CA THR A 10 10.21 5.44 15.62
C THR A 10 9.19 5.57 14.49
N HIS A 11 8.60 4.46 14.05
CA HIS A 11 7.67 4.40 12.91
C HIS A 11 6.31 3.82 13.32
N ASN A 12 5.92 4.02 14.56
CA ASN A 12 4.74 3.40 15.16
C ASN A 12 3.50 4.30 15.10
N GLU A 13 3.46 5.26 14.21
CA GLU A 13 2.34 6.16 14.06
C GLU A 13 1.60 5.88 12.74
N LYS A 14 0.29 6.06 12.77
CA LYS A 14 -0.54 5.97 11.55
C LYS A 14 -0.14 7.07 10.58
N CYS A 15 -0.04 6.72 9.31
CA CYS A 15 0.26 7.63 8.22
C CYS A 15 -0.72 7.42 7.06
N HIS A 16 -0.77 8.36 6.15
CA HIS A 16 -1.51 8.26 4.88
C HIS A 16 -2.96 7.77 5.03
N GLN A 17 -3.65 8.26 6.05
CA GLN A 17 -4.99 7.79 6.40
C GLN A 17 -6.09 8.34 5.47
N HIS A 18 -5.73 9.16 4.51
CA HIS A 18 -6.64 9.81 3.56
C HIS A 18 -6.40 9.41 2.10
N ASP A 19 -5.57 8.38 1.86
CA ASP A 19 -5.38 7.86 0.52
C ASP A 19 -6.68 7.27 -0.02
N GLY A 20 -7.08 7.57 -1.25
CA GLY A 20 -6.34 8.34 -2.23
C GLY A 20 -7.30 9.07 -3.18
N VAL A 21 -6.72 9.82 -4.10
CA VAL A 21 -7.49 10.51 -5.15
C VAL A 21 -7.27 9.82 -6.49
N LEU A 22 -8.37 9.38 -7.11
CA LEU A 22 -8.32 8.64 -8.36
C LEU A 22 -7.89 9.51 -9.53
N VAL A 23 -6.93 9.01 -10.29
CA VAL A 23 -6.44 9.63 -11.53
C VAL A 23 -6.81 8.73 -12.72
N LEU A 24 -7.66 9.20 -13.60
CA LEU A 24 -8.08 8.50 -14.82
C LEU A 24 -7.58 9.22 -16.07
N ALA A 25 -7.06 8.46 -17.02
CA ALA A 25 -6.59 8.98 -18.32
C ALA A 25 -5.66 10.21 -18.22
N GLY A 26 -4.90 10.34 -17.13
CA GLY A 26 -4.03 11.47 -16.90
C GLY A 26 -4.64 12.63 -16.15
N ASP A 27 -5.94 12.60 -15.92
CA ASP A 27 -6.66 13.66 -15.26
C ASP A 27 -7.02 13.29 -13.82
N LEU A 28 -6.91 14.27 -12.94
CA LEU A 28 -7.39 14.19 -11.58
C LEU A 28 -8.91 14.21 -11.58
N THR A 29 -9.54 13.11 -11.13
CA THR A 29 -11.01 13.04 -11.11
C THR A 29 -11.64 13.79 -9.94
N GLY A 30 -10.84 14.07 -8.90
CA GLY A 30 -11.34 14.54 -7.60
C GLY A 30 -12.09 13.49 -6.80
N GLN A 31 -12.28 12.28 -7.34
CA GLN A 31 -12.94 11.19 -6.64
C GLN A 31 -12.00 10.58 -5.60
N HIS A 32 -12.43 10.57 -4.35
CA HIS A 32 -11.75 9.84 -3.30
C HIS A 32 -12.13 8.36 -3.35
N VAL A 33 -11.14 7.49 -3.23
CA VAL A 33 -11.29 6.04 -3.06
C VAL A 33 -10.51 5.61 -1.82
N ASP A 34 -11.11 4.79 -0.97
CA ASP A 34 -10.40 4.26 0.20
C ASP A 34 -9.42 3.17 -0.24
N VAL A 35 -8.16 3.52 -0.24
CA VAL A 35 -7.05 2.59 -0.50
C VAL A 35 -6.05 2.58 0.66
N THR A 36 -6.52 2.94 1.85
CA THR A 36 -5.71 2.90 3.08
C THR A 36 -5.35 1.48 3.48
N GLY A 37 -4.13 1.27 3.95
CA GLY A 37 -3.61 -0.05 4.34
C GLY A 37 -2.34 -0.42 3.57
N GLY A 38 -2.04 -1.71 3.47
CA GLY A 38 -0.90 -2.21 2.74
C GLY A 38 0.47 -1.84 3.34
N TRP A 39 1.48 -1.88 2.50
CA TRP A 39 2.86 -1.59 2.86
C TRP A 39 3.46 -0.54 1.94
N HIS A 40 4.31 0.31 2.51
CA HIS A 40 5.20 1.14 1.72
C HIS A 40 6.25 0.27 1.03
N ASP A 41 6.60 0.61 -0.20
CA ASP A 41 7.55 -0.17 -1.00
C ASP A 41 8.98 -0.02 -0.48
N ALA A 42 9.40 1.21 -0.22
CA ALA A 42 10.74 1.53 0.24
C ALA A 42 10.73 2.71 1.23
N SER A 43 11.75 3.55 1.18
CA SER A 43 11.83 4.79 1.96
C SER A 43 11.05 5.96 1.35
N ASP A 44 10.50 5.76 0.20
CA ASP A 44 9.75 6.74 -0.59
C ASP A 44 8.23 6.62 -0.44
N TYR A 45 7.77 5.72 0.36
CA TYR A 45 6.38 5.47 0.73
C TYR A 45 5.37 5.19 -0.40
N LEU A 46 5.82 5.02 -1.65
CA LEU A 46 4.96 4.50 -2.71
C LEU A 46 4.41 3.13 -2.32
N GLN A 47 3.29 2.76 -2.93
CA GLN A 47 2.69 1.43 -2.74
C GLN A 47 2.34 0.83 -4.09
N TYR A 48 2.76 -0.41 -4.31
CA TYR A 48 2.54 -1.13 -5.56
C TYR A 48 1.77 -2.42 -5.32
N LEU A 49 0.74 -2.65 -6.12
CA LEU A 49 -0.04 -3.88 -6.03
C LEU A 49 0.81 -5.11 -6.33
N THR A 50 1.67 -5.02 -7.35
CA THR A 50 2.50 -6.15 -7.79
C THR A 50 3.47 -6.65 -6.72
N THR A 51 4.20 -5.74 -6.07
CA THR A 51 5.16 -6.11 -5.03
C THR A 51 4.45 -6.64 -3.80
N SER A 52 3.31 -6.05 -3.45
CA SER A 52 2.48 -6.51 -2.33
C SER A 52 1.88 -7.90 -2.59
N ALA A 53 1.39 -8.16 -3.79
CA ALA A 53 0.85 -9.49 -4.15
C ALA A 53 1.94 -10.58 -4.06
N ASN A 54 3.13 -10.29 -4.57
CA ASN A 54 4.26 -11.21 -4.44
C ASN A 54 4.65 -11.44 -2.96
N THR A 55 4.65 -10.41 -2.15
CA THR A 55 4.94 -10.50 -0.71
C THR A 55 3.94 -11.41 0.00
N VAL A 56 2.64 -11.22 -0.25
CA VAL A 56 1.59 -12.08 0.32
C VAL A 56 1.77 -13.53 -0.14
N TYR A 57 2.01 -13.75 -1.43
CA TYR A 57 2.26 -15.09 -1.94
C TYR A 57 3.43 -15.77 -1.22
N GLN A 58 4.55 -15.06 -1.05
CA GLN A 58 5.73 -15.62 -0.38
C GLN A 58 5.45 -15.94 1.09
N MET A 59 4.72 -15.11 1.80
CA MET A 59 4.34 -15.38 3.19
C MET A 59 3.45 -16.61 3.31
N LEU A 60 2.42 -16.72 2.47
CA LEU A 60 1.50 -17.88 2.48
C LEU A 60 2.21 -19.17 2.05
N PHE A 61 3.11 -19.08 1.07
CA PHE A 61 3.92 -20.20 0.64
C PHE A 61 4.84 -20.67 1.78
N ALA A 62 5.55 -19.76 2.44
CA ALA A 62 6.44 -20.07 3.55
C ALA A 62 5.67 -20.72 4.72
N TYR A 63 4.50 -20.21 5.04
CA TYR A 63 3.63 -20.81 6.06
C TYR A 63 3.21 -22.23 5.66
N ARG A 64 2.76 -22.43 4.43
CA ARG A 64 2.34 -23.74 3.92
C ARG A 64 3.45 -24.79 4.04
N GLU A 65 4.68 -24.41 3.70
CA GLU A 65 5.82 -25.34 3.73
C GLU A 65 6.27 -25.68 5.17
N ASN A 66 6.12 -24.77 6.13
CA ASN A 66 6.57 -24.95 7.50
C ASN A 66 5.60 -24.33 8.52
N PRO A 67 4.39 -24.85 8.71
CA PRO A 67 3.36 -24.19 9.53
C PRO A 67 3.71 -24.15 11.03
N GLY A 68 4.58 -25.03 11.52
CA GLY A 68 4.88 -25.16 12.95
C GLY A 68 5.97 -24.25 13.50
N ILE A 69 6.61 -23.41 12.68
CA ILE A 69 7.72 -22.56 13.13
C ILE A 69 7.32 -21.10 13.42
N TRP A 70 6.12 -20.71 13.05
CA TRP A 70 5.68 -19.32 13.10
C TRP A 70 5.12 -18.97 14.47
N ALA A 71 5.60 -17.85 15.02
CA ALA A 71 5.13 -17.34 16.30
C ALA A 71 3.76 -16.65 16.18
N ASP A 72 3.07 -16.57 17.30
CA ASP A 72 1.88 -15.76 17.52
C ASP A 72 2.18 -14.85 18.72
N LYS A 73 2.77 -13.69 18.42
CA LYS A 73 3.21 -12.68 19.41
C LYS A 73 2.48 -11.35 19.28
N TYR A 74 1.89 -11.13 18.13
CA TYR A 74 1.20 -9.90 17.80
C TYR A 74 -0.23 -10.19 17.37
N ASP A 75 -1.13 -9.29 17.63
CA ASP A 75 -2.50 -9.36 17.13
C ASP A 75 -2.60 -8.94 15.65
N ALA A 76 -3.78 -9.06 15.06
CA ALA A 76 -4.04 -8.70 13.67
C ALA A 76 -3.74 -7.22 13.34
N ALA A 77 -3.75 -6.32 14.34
CA ALA A 77 -3.35 -4.93 14.20
C ALA A 77 -1.83 -4.73 14.30
N GLY A 78 -1.07 -5.78 14.62
CA GLY A 78 0.37 -5.75 14.83
C GLY A 78 0.76 -5.16 16.18
N MET A 79 -0.13 -5.22 17.17
CA MET A 79 0.16 -4.86 18.54
C MET A 79 0.59 -6.09 19.33
N GLU A 80 1.43 -5.92 20.34
CA GLU A 80 1.87 -7.03 21.19
C GLU A 80 0.68 -7.74 21.85
N GLY A 81 0.62 -9.06 21.68
CA GLY A 81 -0.45 -9.91 22.20
C GLY A 81 -0.86 -11.01 21.19
N SER A 82 -0.88 -12.25 21.66
CA SER A 82 -1.32 -13.41 20.87
C SER A 82 -2.83 -13.34 20.58
N ASN A 83 -3.24 -13.75 19.38
CA ASN A 83 -4.64 -13.81 18.97
C ASN A 83 -5.08 -15.21 18.48
N GLY A 84 -4.20 -16.20 18.56
CA GLY A 84 -4.45 -17.57 18.12
C GLY A 84 -4.16 -17.81 16.63
N ILE A 85 -3.63 -16.79 15.94
CA ILE A 85 -3.25 -16.84 14.52
C ILE A 85 -1.76 -16.52 14.40
N PRO A 86 -0.95 -17.34 13.72
CA PRO A 86 0.45 -17.00 13.49
C PRO A 86 0.65 -15.63 12.84
N ASP A 87 1.62 -14.86 13.35
CA ASP A 87 1.89 -13.48 12.91
C ASP A 87 2.05 -13.34 11.39
N ILE A 88 2.63 -14.35 10.73
CA ILE A 88 2.80 -14.35 9.27
C ILE A 88 1.47 -14.38 8.51
N LEU A 89 0.45 -15.04 9.08
CA LEU A 89 -0.89 -15.08 8.48
C LEU A 89 -1.64 -13.77 8.70
N ASP A 90 -1.49 -13.16 9.88
CA ASP A 90 -2.05 -11.83 10.12
C ASP A 90 -1.40 -10.77 9.22
N GLU A 91 -0.09 -10.89 8.97
CA GLU A 91 0.59 -9.97 8.05
C GLU A 91 0.16 -10.20 6.60
N ALA A 92 0.01 -11.46 6.16
CA ALA A 92 -0.51 -11.77 4.84
C ALA A 92 -1.95 -11.28 4.66
N ARG A 93 -2.79 -11.45 5.67
CA ARG A 93 -4.16 -10.94 5.69
C ARG A 93 -4.22 -9.43 5.55
N TRP A 94 -3.35 -8.70 6.24
CA TRP A 94 -3.24 -7.24 6.10
C TRP A 94 -3.03 -6.81 4.65
N GLY A 95 -2.14 -7.51 3.94
CA GLY A 95 -1.90 -7.25 2.52
C GLY A 95 -3.10 -7.59 1.64
N LEU A 96 -3.75 -8.74 1.88
CA LEU A 96 -4.95 -9.15 1.14
C LEU A 96 -6.11 -8.16 1.32
N GLU A 97 -6.36 -7.70 2.53
CA GLU A 97 -7.40 -6.70 2.80
C GLU A 97 -7.16 -5.39 2.05
N TRP A 98 -5.89 -4.97 1.94
CA TRP A 98 -5.54 -3.82 1.12
C TRP A 98 -5.74 -4.10 -0.38
N MET A 99 -5.37 -5.28 -0.88
CA MET A 99 -5.57 -5.63 -2.29
C MET A 99 -7.05 -5.63 -2.69
N VAL A 100 -7.95 -6.02 -1.77
CA VAL A 100 -9.40 -5.90 -2.00
C VAL A 100 -9.81 -4.44 -2.21
N LYS A 101 -9.26 -3.51 -1.45
CA LYS A 101 -9.50 -2.08 -1.65
C LYS A 101 -8.93 -1.55 -2.99
N MET A 102 -7.84 -2.14 -3.46
CA MET A 102 -7.26 -1.80 -4.76
C MET A 102 -8.07 -2.31 -5.96
N ASN A 103 -9.14 -3.04 -5.70
CA ASN A 103 -10.14 -3.45 -6.69
C ASN A 103 -11.56 -2.98 -6.27
N PRO A 104 -11.82 -1.68 -6.36
CA PRO A 104 -13.07 -1.11 -5.85
C PRO A 104 -14.33 -1.47 -6.65
N SER A 105 -14.18 -2.06 -7.83
CA SER A 105 -15.28 -2.60 -8.63
C SER A 105 -14.78 -3.64 -9.63
N ASP A 106 -15.68 -4.42 -10.21
CA ASP A 106 -15.37 -5.49 -11.18
C ASP A 106 -14.61 -4.98 -12.43
N THR A 107 -14.62 -3.69 -12.69
CA THR A 107 -14.02 -3.08 -13.87
C THR A 107 -12.88 -2.12 -13.55
N LEU A 108 -12.59 -1.89 -12.29
CA LEU A 108 -11.55 -0.93 -11.88
C LEU A 108 -10.52 -1.61 -10.97
N TYR A 109 -9.34 -1.83 -11.53
CA TYR A 109 -8.16 -2.29 -10.81
C TYR A 109 -7.19 -1.14 -10.64
N LEU A 110 -6.80 -0.89 -9.41
CA LEU A 110 -5.80 0.12 -9.07
C LEU A 110 -4.44 -0.55 -8.95
N ASN A 111 -3.40 0.10 -9.46
CA ASN A 111 -2.07 -0.49 -9.57
C ASN A 111 -1.09 0.08 -8.54
N GLN A 112 -1.27 1.35 -8.19
CA GLN A 112 -0.27 2.09 -7.44
C GLN A 112 -0.87 3.27 -6.72
N ILE A 113 -0.30 3.55 -5.55
CA ILE A 113 -0.53 4.78 -4.78
C ILE A 113 0.75 5.61 -4.81
N ALA A 114 0.61 6.91 -4.99
CA ALA A 114 1.67 7.90 -5.17
C ALA A 114 2.46 7.72 -6.49
N ASP A 115 3.39 8.62 -6.77
CA ASP A 115 4.30 8.63 -7.92
C ASP A 115 5.67 9.20 -7.53
N ASP A 116 6.55 9.42 -8.52
CA ASP A 116 7.94 9.82 -8.27
C ASP A 116 8.11 11.15 -7.51
N ARG A 117 7.05 11.92 -7.35
CA ARG A 117 7.08 13.11 -6.48
C ARG A 117 7.29 12.72 -5.01
N ASP A 118 6.90 11.51 -4.61
CA ASP A 118 7.15 10.97 -3.28
C ASP A 118 8.65 10.93 -2.93
N HIS A 119 9.53 10.72 -3.92
CA HIS A 119 10.97 10.72 -3.74
C HIS A 119 11.55 12.08 -3.30
N THR A 120 10.77 13.14 -3.31
CA THR A 120 11.20 14.45 -2.82
C THR A 120 11.16 14.58 -1.31
N TYR A 121 10.55 13.62 -0.63
CA TYR A 121 10.45 13.59 0.82
C TYR A 121 11.42 12.56 1.42
N ALA A 122 12.09 12.96 2.48
CA ALA A 122 12.90 12.08 3.31
C ALA A 122 12.60 12.33 4.79
N GLY A 123 12.00 11.34 5.46
CA GLY A 123 11.58 11.49 6.85
C GLY A 123 10.77 10.30 7.33
N THR A 124 9.95 10.50 8.34
CA THR A 124 9.04 9.45 8.84
C THR A 124 7.74 9.42 8.04
N PRO A 125 7.08 8.26 7.89
CA PRO A 125 5.83 8.15 7.12
C PRO A 125 4.74 9.13 7.57
N LYS A 126 4.64 9.38 8.87
CA LYS A 126 3.66 10.35 9.41
C LYS A 126 3.94 11.79 9.01
N GLY A 127 5.21 12.12 8.81
CA GLY A 127 5.64 13.48 8.46
C GLY A 127 5.61 13.74 6.96
N ASP A 128 5.20 12.79 6.15
CA ASP A 128 5.13 12.97 4.70
C ASP A 128 4.26 14.18 4.35
N ASN A 129 4.87 15.09 3.61
CA ASN A 129 4.28 16.36 3.22
C ASN A 129 4.45 16.64 1.73
N VAL A 130 4.62 15.60 0.94
CA VAL A 130 4.69 15.72 -0.52
C VAL A 130 3.47 16.44 -1.04
N ASP A 131 3.70 17.35 -1.98
CA ASP A 131 2.64 18.05 -2.70
C ASP A 131 2.47 17.41 -4.08
N TYR A 132 1.29 16.89 -4.31
CA TYR A 132 0.90 16.29 -5.59
C TYR A 132 0.14 17.27 -6.49
N ASP A 133 0.40 18.57 -6.35
CA ASP A 133 -0.23 19.71 -7.03
C ASP A 133 -1.62 20.10 -6.48
N TRP A 134 -2.03 19.54 -5.34
CA TRP A 134 -3.27 19.92 -4.65
C TRP A 134 -3.12 20.10 -3.14
N GLY A 135 -1.89 20.38 -2.71
CA GLY A 135 -1.57 20.71 -1.31
C GLY A 135 -0.75 19.65 -0.59
N LYS A 136 0.12 20.13 0.29
CA LYS A 136 1.04 19.30 1.06
C LYS A 136 0.32 18.40 2.05
N GLY A 137 0.77 17.14 2.13
CA GLY A 137 0.26 16.16 3.07
C GLY A 137 -1.20 15.77 2.82
N GLY A 138 -1.73 16.07 1.65
CA GLY A 138 -3.05 15.64 1.21
C GLY A 138 -3.11 14.17 0.82
N ALA A 139 -4.28 13.73 0.35
CA ALA A 139 -4.44 12.39 -0.19
C ALA A 139 -3.53 12.19 -1.41
N ARG A 140 -2.93 11.02 -1.51
CA ARG A 140 -2.01 10.69 -2.61
C ARG A 140 -2.77 10.27 -3.87
N PRO A 141 -2.19 10.44 -5.07
CA PRO A 141 -2.80 9.97 -6.31
C PRO A 141 -2.86 8.45 -6.36
N VAL A 142 -3.93 7.93 -6.91
CA VAL A 142 -4.13 6.49 -7.12
C VAL A 142 -4.32 6.23 -8.61
N PHE A 143 -3.57 5.30 -9.16
CA PHE A 143 -3.53 5.03 -10.58
C PHE A 143 -4.15 3.69 -10.93
N PRO A 144 -5.04 3.64 -11.94
CA PRO A 144 -5.62 2.38 -12.42
C PRO A 144 -4.65 1.60 -13.32
N CYS A 145 -4.94 0.32 -13.48
CA CYS A 145 -4.32 -0.57 -14.47
C CYS A 145 -4.94 -0.31 -15.84
N ILE A 146 -4.44 0.63 -16.59
CA ILE A 146 -5.01 1.00 -17.91
C ILE A 146 -4.12 0.63 -19.09
N GLY A 147 -2.95 0.03 -18.85
CA GLY A 147 -2.01 -0.35 -19.90
C GLY A 147 -1.28 0.82 -20.59
N GLU A 148 -1.78 2.04 -20.41
CA GLU A 148 -1.23 3.26 -20.99
C GLU A 148 -0.80 4.23 -19.89
N PRO A 149 0.28 5.01 -20.05
CA PRO A 149 0.63 6.04 -19.10
C PRO A 149 -0.38 7.17 -19.19
N SER A 150 -0.87 7.60 -18.06
CA SER A 150 -1.63 8.83 -17.97
C SER A 150 -0.70 10.06 -18.01
N GLY A 151 -1.23 11.25 -18.32
CA GLY A 151 -0.46 12.47 -18.32
C GLY A 151 0.22 12.78 -16.98
N LEU A 152 -0.42 12.45 -15.86
CA LEU A 152 0.18 12.61 -14.53
C LEU A 152 1.27 11.58 -14.24
N ARG A 153 1.29 10.46 -14.95
CA ARG A 153 2.35 9.45 -14.82
C ARG A 153 3.69 9.83 -15.44
N GLN A 154 3.80 11.00 -16.02
CA GLN A 154 5.11 11.50 -16.46
C GLN A 154 6.14 11.60 -15.33
N TYR A 155 5.68 11.67 -14.09
CA TYR A 155 6.50 11.68 -12.89
C TYR A 155 6.85 10.30 -12.36
N LYS A 156 6.49 9.23 -13.07
CA LYS A 156 6.69 7.86 -12.63
C LYS A 156 7.80 7.15 -13.36
N ASN A 157 8.49 6.32 -12.60
CA ASN A 157 9.46 5.38 -13.13
C ASN A 157 8.78 4.10 -13.66
N ASN A 158 8.11 4.16 -14.77
CA ASN A 158 7.70 2.99 -15.55
C ASN A 158 6.77 1.94 -14.89
N SER A 159 6.11 2.23 -13.80
CA SER A 159 5.07 1.32 -13.32
C SER A 159 3.82 1.48 -14.18
N TRP A 160 3.82 0.81 -15.30
CA TRP A 160 2.65 0.70 -16.16
C TRP A 160 1.61 -0.15 -15.45
N GLY A 161 0.37 0.19 -15.62
CA GLY A 161 -0.71 -0.55 -15.01
C GLY A 161 -0.91 -1.93 -15.61
N LEU A 162 0.03 -2.80 -15.42
CA LEU A 162 -0.24 -4.22 -15.61
C LEU A 162 -0.94 -4.73 -14.37
N ALA A 163 -2.10 -5.35 -14.55
CA ALA A 163 -2.79 -6.02 -13.47
C ALA A 163 -1.85 -7.07 -12.89
N SER A 164 -1.56 -6.94 -11.61
CA SER A 164 -0.97 -8.05 -10.88
C SER A 164 -2.01 -9.13 -10.79
N SER A 165 -1.65 -10.34 -11.11
CA SER A 165 -2.52 -11.47 -10.85
C SER A 165 -2.68 -11.58 -9.33
N VAL A 166 -3.82 -11.24 -8.84
CA VAL A 166 -4.20 -11.39 -7.43
C VAL A 166 -4.93 -12.70 -7.26
#